data_dfe086b7e1540cc7a92bfa3ce5ef7ff8
#
_entry.id   dfe086b7e1540cc7a92bfa3ce5ef7ff8
#
_cell.length_a   1.000
_cell.length_b   1.000
_cell.length_c   1.000
_cell.angle_alpha   90.00
_cell.angle_beta   90.00
_cell.angle_gamma   90.00
#
_symmetry.space_group_name_H-M   'P 1'
#
loop_
_entity.id
_entity.type
_entity.pdbx_description
1 polymer ?
#
loop_
_entity_poly.entity_id
_entity_poly.type
_entity_poly.pdbx_seq_one_letter_code
_entity_poly.pdbx_strand_id
1 'polypeptide(L)'
;ADELRKQLMAAGSAEIDGVSGSTITSEAVMKAAKSCYAQAKGEAVVSSVQLPTGDENDWLGTEPDIDEAAITETWDTDIVIVGAGNGGMCAAAYAAQNGLDFRLIEQNSSVMETRHWYGTIDSSEAQKKGIAPVDRAELLSEISRSMGGRCDQRVVKTWINESAAMHDFVSGILENEPYNYVCNLTAGDEAKWPDDTQVSQSKLMFPVQQVDYSSAEKPRNVVFQEYIESKGYSIDFNTGLAKLEKDADGRITGVIAQSTADDHFIRINAAKGVLLACGGYAGNPYMMEQLDPLGTSVTTACSYSPATKGYGIRAAVWAGANL
;
A
#
# COMPACT_ATOMS: atom_id res chain seq x y z
N ALA A 1 -24.23 -2.51 3.89
CA ALA A 1 -24.46 -1.04 3.84
C ALA A 1 -25.81 -0.67 4.44
N ASP A 2 -26.92 -1.26 4.00
CA ASP A 2 -28.27 -0.89 4.46
C ASP A 2 -28.50 -1.14 5.94
N GLU A 3 -27.93 -2.20 6.49
CA GLU A 3 -28.07 -2.53 7.92
C GLU A 3 -27.31 -1.51 8.79
N LEU A 4 -26.08 -1.15 8.44
CA LEU A 4 -25.31 -0.12 9.16
C LEU A 4 -26.02 1.24 9.11
N ARG A 5 -26.60 1.59 7.96
CA ARG A 5 -27.39 2.80 7.81
C ARG A 5 -28.62 2.81 8.75
N LYS A 6 -29.34 1.69 8.83
CA LYS A 6 -30.50 1.55 9.73
C LYS A 6 -30.10 1.70 11.19
N GLN A 7 -28.99 1.06 11.59
CA GLN A 7 -28.47 1.17 12.95
C GLN A 7 -28.08 2.61 13.29
N LEU A 8 -27.35 3.31 12.41
CA LEU A 8 -26.98 4.73 12.61
C LEU A 8 -28.21 5.64 12.75
N MET A 9 -29.21 5.44 11.88
CA MET A 9 -30.45 6.24 11.94
C MET A 9 -31.25 5.97 13.21
N ALA A 10 -31.28 4.72 13.68
CA ALA A 10 -31.99 4.35 14.90
C ALA A 10 -31.26 4.82 16.16
N ALA A 11 -29.94 4.72 16.19
CA ALA A 11 -29.12 5.12 17.33
C ALA A 11 -29.02 6.65 17.52
N GLY A 12 -29.12 7.42 16.42
CA GLY A 12 -28.85 8.87 16.44
C GLY A 12 -27.44 9.23 16.91
N SER A 13 -26.51 8.25 16.84
CA SER A 13 -25.11 8.36 17.24
C SER A 13 -24.25 7.45 16.38
N ALA A 14 -22.92 7.58 16.53
CA ALA A 14 -21.98 6.69 15.85
C ALA A 14 -21.76 5.34 16.57
N GLU A 15 -22.34 5.18 17.74
CA GLU A 15 -22.22 3.96 18.55
C GLU A 15 -23.30 2.96 18.12
N ILE A 16 -22.89 1.99 17.31
CA ILE A 16 -23.74 0.92 16.77
C ILE A 16 -22.99 -0.41 16.89
N ASP A 17 -23.75 -1.50 16.87
CA ASP A 17 -23.18 -2.85 17.04
C ASP A 17 -22.39 -3.34 15.82
N GLY A 18 -22.55 -2.69 14.68
CA GLY A 18 -21.94 -3.13 13.43
C GLY A 18 -22.68 -4.32 12.79
N VAL A 19 -22.02 -4.95 11.83
CA VAL A 19 -22.58 -6.11 11.11
C VAL A 19 -21.59 -7.27 11.16
N SER A 20 -22.03 -8.40 11.67
CA SER A 20 -21.23 -9.62 11.74
C SER A 20 -20.72 -10.03 10.35
N GLY A 21 -19.43 -10.36 10.24
CA GLY A 21 -18.78 -10.67 8.97
C GLY A 21 -18.40 -9.45 8.12
N SER A 22 -18.60 -8.23 8.63
CA SER A 22 -18.24 -6.97 7.96
C SER A 22 -17.56 -5.99 8.90
N THR A 23 -16.68 -6.47 9.76
CA THR A 23 -16.06 -5.71 10.85
C THR A 23 -15.33 -4.46 10.32
N ILE A 24 -14.48 -4.60 9.31
CA ILE A 24 -13.73 -3.48 8.72
C ILE A 24 -14.67 -2.40 8.15
N THR A 25 -15.73 -2.82 7.45
CA THR A 25 -16.72 -1.88 6.91
C THR A 25 -17.51 -1.22 8.03
N SER A 26 -17.87 -1.96 9.08
CA SER A 26 -18.59 -1.43 10.24
C SER A 26 -17.76 -0.38 10.97
N GLU A 27 -16.50 -0.66 11.25
CA GLU A 27 -15.56 0.26 11.91
C GLU A 27 -15.34 1.53 11.09
N ALA A 28 -15.14 1.42 9.77
CA ALA A 28 -15.01 2.56 8.89
C ALA A 28 -16.25 3.45 8.89
N VAL A 29 -17.44 2.84 8.86
CA VAL A 29 -18.71 3.56 8.91
C VAL A 29 -18.92 4.22 10.27
N MET A 30 -18.61 3.54 11.38
CA MET A 30 -18.68 4.11 12.72
C MET A 30 -17.72 5.30 12.90
N LYS A 31 -16.47 5.18 12.41
CA LYS A 31 -15.48 6.28 12.45
C LYS A 31 -15.98 7.50 11.66
N ALA A 32 -16.48 7.28 10.44
CA ALA A 32 -17.02 8.36 9.62
C ALA A 32 -18.25 9.01 10.27
N ALA A 33 -19.17 8.22 10.81
CA ALA A 33 -20.35 8.72 11.51
C ALA A 33 -19.96 9.53 12.76
N LYS A 34 -18.99 9.07 13.55
CA LYS A 34 -18.47 9.78 14.72
C LYS A 34 -17.96 11.18 14.35
N SER A 35 -17.20 11.27 13.26
CA SER A 35 -16.73 12.55 12.72
C SER A 35 -17.89 13.46 12.30
N CYS A 36 -18.88 12.92 11.58
CA CYS A 36 -20.06 13.70 11.16
C CYS A 36 -20.87 14.22 12.36
N TYR A 37 -21.08 13.38 13.37
CA TYR A 37 -21.82 13.79 14.59
C TYR A 37 -21.06 14.86 15.39
N ALA A 38 -19.74 14.75 15.50
CA ALA A 38 -18.90 15.74 16.14
C ALA A 38 -19.00 17.08 15.41
N GLN A 39 -18.89 17.09 14.08
CA GLN A 39 -19.07 18.30 13.27
C GLN A 39 -20.45 18.93 13.45
N ALA A 40 -21.50 18.11 13.44
CA ALA A 40 -22.87 18.61 13.63
C ALA A 40 -23.10 19.22 15.01
N LYS A 41 -22.36 18.82 16.03
CA LYS A 41 -22.38 19.39 17.39
C LYS A 41 -21.48 20.59 17.55
N GLY A 42 -20.68 20.98 16.52
CA GLY A 42 -19.70 22.05 16.64
C GLY A 42 -18.48 21.67 17.50
N GLU A 43 -18.29 20.37 17.77
CA GLU A 43 -17.10 19.86 18.43
C GLU A 43 -15.94 19.90 17.42
N ALA A 44 -14.74 20.21 17.89
CA ALA A 44 -13.55 20.12 17.05
C ALA A 44 -13.40 18.66 16.58
N VAL A 45 -13.60 18.43 15.29
CA VAL A 45 -13.24 17.16 14.69
C VAL A 45 -11.73 17.16 14.66
N VAL A 46 -11.11 16.21 15.31
CA VAL A 46 -9.73 15.85 14.99
C VAL A 46 -9.78 15.36 13.54
N SER A 47 -9.55 16.28 12.62
CA SER A 47 -9.42 15.91 11.23
C SER A 47 -8.21 14.99 11.19
N SER A 48 -8.37 13.79 10.62
CA SER A 48 -7.20 13.08 10.11
C SER A 48 -6.41 14.11 9.34
N VAL A 49 -5.21 14.43 9.81
CA VAL A 49 -4.36 15.43 9.18
C VAL A 49 -4.33 15.11 7.71
N GLN A 50 -4.99 15.95 6.94
CA GLN A 50 -4.86 15.85 5.50
C GLN A 50 -3.61 16.63 5.15
N LEU A 51 -2.52 15.92 5.00
CA LEU A 51 -1.34 16.49 4.37
C LEU A 51 -1.78 17.16 3.05
N PRO A 52 -1.26 18.35 2.74
CA PRO A 52 -1.64 19.08 1.54
C PRO A 52 -1.58 18.16 0.32
N THR A 53 -2.64 18.09 -0.45
CA THR A 53 -2.71 17.23 -1.66
C THR A 53 -2.30 17.95 -2.94
N GLY A 54 -1.80 19.19 -2.83
CA GLY A 54 -1.68 20.11 -3.95
C GLY A 54 -3.04 20.75 -4.28
N ASP A 55 -3.13 21.42 -5.43
CA ASP A 55 -4.35 22.00 -5.96
C ASP A 55 -4.50 21.73 -7.46
N GLU A 56 -5.54 22.29 -8.09
CA GLU A 56 -5.82 22.11 -9.51
C GLU A 56 -4.72 22.65 -10.45
N ASN A 57 -3.85 23.53 -9.97
CA ASN A 57 -2.76 24.12 -10.75
C ASN A 57 -1.40 23.53 -10.39
N ASP A 58 -1.26 22.96 -9.21
CA ASP A 58 -0.01 22.42 -8.69
C ASP A 58 -0.23 21.16 -7.85
N TRP A 59 -0.18 19.98 -8.50
CA TRP A 59 -0.32 18.70 -7.84
C TRP A 59 0.77 18.44 -6.78
N LEU A 60 1.95 19.00 -6.97
CA LEU A 60 3.06 18.82 -6.05
C LEU A 60 2.84 19.61 -4.77
N GLY A 61 2.39 20.86 -4.89
CA GLY A 61 2.27 21.79 -3.78
C GLY A 61 3.62 22.09 -3.12
N THR A 62 3.58 22.80 -2.02
CA THR A 62 4.77 23.16 -1.24
C THR A 62 5.12 22.05 -0.24
N GLU A 63 6.41 21.76 -0.08
CA GLU A 63 6.89 20.91 1.02
C GLU A 63 6.44 21.51 2.37
N PRO A 64 5.90 20.70 3.30
CA PRO A 64 5.51 21.21 4.60
C PRO A 64 6.68 21.81 5.38
N ASP A 65 6.51 23.06 5.80
CA ASP A 65 7.42 23.73 6.74
C ASP A 65 6.96 23.37 8.16
N ILE A 66 7.69 22.47 8.82
CA ILE A 66 7.34 21.95 10.15
C ILE A 66 8.30 22.56 11.16
N ASP A 67 7.75 23.35 12.09
CA ASP A 67 8.53 23.92 13.18
C ASP A 67 9.15 22.81 14.05
N GLU A 68 10.42 22.95 14.37
CA GLU A 68 11.12 22.04 15.27
C GLU A 68 10.41 21.90 16.64
N ALA A 69 9.76 22.96 17.12
CA ALA A 69 8.99 22.94 18.34
C ALA A 69 7.70 22.11 18.26
N ALA A 70 7.22 21.81 17.05
CA ALA A 70 6.06 20.98 16.83
C ALA A 70 6.41 19.48 16.83
N ILE A 71 7.69 19.13 16.75
CA ILE A 71 8.18 17.76 16.79
C ILE A 71 8.31 17.36 18.26
N THR A 72 7.39 16.54 18.75
CA THR A 72 7.30 16.20 20.17
C THR A 72 8.00 14.91 20.53
N GLU A 73 8.26 14.06 19.53
CA GLU A 73 8.93 12.77 19.69
C GLU A 73 10.05 12.59 18.67
N THR A 74 11.08 11.85 19.07
CA THR A 74 12.15 11.41 18.18
C THR A 74 12.42 9.93 18.40
N TRP A 75 12.37 9.17 17.31
CA TRP A 75 12.65 7.74 17.29
C TRP A 75 13.88 7.46 16.43
N ASP A 76 14.62 6.42 16.76
CA ASP A 76 15.80 5.98 16.02
C ASP A 76 15.60 4.54 15.54
N THR A 77 16.04 4.25 14.32
CA THR A 77 16.06 2.90 13.74
C THR A 77 17.06 2.82 12.59
N ASP A 78 17.40 1.63 12.14
CA ASP A 78 18.19 1.44 10.93
C ASP A 78 17.39 1.76 9.65
N ILE A 79 16.15 1.28 9.59
CA ILE A 79 15.31 1.36 8.40
C ILE A 79 13.91 1.86 8.78
N VAL A 80 13.42 2.87 8.06
CA VAL A 80 12.01 3.26 8.13
C VAL A 80 11.27 2.71 6.91
N ILE A 81 10.20 1.95 7.15
CA ILE A 81 9.29 1.47 6.11
C ILE A 81 8.00 2.29 6.23
N VAL A 82 7.60 2.95 5.15
CA VAL A 82 6.44 3.83 5.13
C VAL A 82 5.29 3.20 4.35
N GLY A 83 4.23 2.85 5.06
CA GLY A 83 3.01 2.25 4.53
C GLY A 83 2.89 0.75 4.76
N ALA A 84 1.81 0.31 5.40
CA ALA A 84 1.48 -1.09 5.69
C ALA A 84 0.53 -1.71 4.64
N GLY A 85 0.71 -1.32 3.38
CA GLY A 85 0.11 -1.99 2.22
C GLY A 85 0.90 -3.25 1.82
N ASN A 86 0.56 -3.84 0.68
CA ASN A 86 1.17 -5.11 0.23
C ASN A 86 2.71 -5.07 0.18
N GLY A 87 3.28 -3.98 -0.33
CA GLY A 87 4.73 -3.85 -0.46
C GLY A 87 5.43 -3.68 0.89
N GLY A 88 4.90 -2.79 1.75
CA GLY A 88 5.49 -2.51 3.05
C GLY A 88 5.38 -3.71 4.01
N MET A 89 4.24 -4.40 4.01
CA MET A 89 4.05 -5.60 4.83
C MET A 89 4.98 -6.74 4.42
N CYS A 90 5.18 -6.95 3.11
CA CYS A 90 6.12 -7.94 2.62
C CYS A 90 7.58 -7.58 3.03
N ALA A 91 7.96 -6.32 2.87
CA ALA A 91 9.27 -5.83 3.27
C ALA A 91 9.51 -5.94 4.78
N ALA A 92 8.53 -5.56 5.59
CA ALA A 92 8.60 -5.65 7.06
C ALA A 92 8.66 -7.10 7.55
N ALA A 93 7.87 -8.01 6.94
CA ALA A 93 7.93 -9.44 7.25
C ALA A 93 9.32 -10.02 6.94
N TYR A 94 9.91 -9.61 5.80
CA TYR A 94 11.27 -10.03 5.45
C TYR A 94 12.32 -9.44 6.43
N ALA A 95 12.19 -8.17 6.78
CA ALA A 95 13.06 -7.52 7.75
C ALA A 95 12.97 -8.20 9.13
N ALA A 96 11.77 -8.49 9.60
CA ALA A 96 11.52 -9.19 10.85
C ALA A 96 12.11 -10.62 10.87
N GLN A 97 11.96 -11.35 9.75
CA GLN A 97 12.56 -12.69 9.61
C GLN A 97 14.08 -12.65 9.75
N ASN A 98 14.71 -11.60 9.24
CA ASN A 98 16.17 -11.45 9.22
C ASN A 98 16.72 -10.67 10.45
N GLY A 99 15.88 -10.32 11.41
CA GLY A 99 16.30 -9.62 12.62
C GLY A 99 16.86 -8.21 12.35
N LEU A 100 16.38 -7.54 11.29
CA LEU A 100 16.80 -6.19 10.98
C LEU A 100 16.13 -5.20 11.93
N ASP A 101 16.82 -4.13 12.29
CA ASP A 101 16.22 -3.02 13.01
C ASP A 101 15.42 -2.13 12.05
N PHE A 102 14.11 -2.06 12.26
CA PHE A 102 13.22 -1.25 11.44
C PHE A 102 12.01 -0.75 12.21
N ARG A 103 11.41 0.33 11.70
CA ARG A 103 10.06 0.77 12.05
C ARG A 103 9.18 0.76 10.82
N LEU A 104 7.96 0.25 10.97
CA LEU A 104 6.92 0.30 9.94
C LEU A 104 5.84 1.27 10.41
N ILE A 105 5.68 2.39 9.71
CA ILE A 105 4.63 3.38 9.99
C ILE A 105 3.47 3.25 9.00
N GLU A 106 2.23 3.44 9.48
CA GLU A 106 1.00 3.39 8.69
C GLU A 106 0.04 4.50 9.13
N GLN A 107 -0.44 5.28 8.17
CA GLN A 107 -1.36 6.39 8.43
C GLN A 107 -2.74 5.97 8.92
N ASN A 108 -3.19 4.76 8.58
CA ASN A 108 -4.46 4.19 9.03
C ASN A 108 -4.29 3.46 10.36
N SER A 109 -5.42 3.09 10.96
CA SER A 109 -5.46 2.31 12.20
C SER A 109 -5.33 0.79 12.01
N SER A 110 -5.14 0.33 10.78
CA SER A 110 -5.01 -1.08 10.43
C SER A 110 -4.25 -1.26 9.12
N VAL A 111 -3.75 -2.46 8.91
CA VAL A 111 -3.13 -2.85 7.64
C VAL A 111 -4.13 -2.82 6.49
N MET A 112 -3.65 -2.54 5.29
CA MET A 112 -4.46 -2.47 4.08
C MET A 112 -4.05 -3.57 3.10
N GLU A 113 -5.03 -4.28 2.55
CA GLU A 113 -4.83 -5.19 1.44
C GLU A 113 -5.72 -4.79 0.27
N THR A 114 -5.09 -4.36 -0.82
CA THR A 114 -5.83 -3.88 -2.00
C THR A 114 -6.01 -4.95 -3.07
N ARG A 115 -5.18 -6.00 -3.04
CA ARG A 115 -5.22 -7.11 -4.02
C ARG A 115 -4.79 -8.41 -3.37
N HIS A 116 -5.55 -9.47 -3.64
CA HIS A 116 -5.24 -10.83 -3.16
C HIS A 116 -4.22 -11.53 -4.07
N TRP A 117 -4.19 -11.20 -5.33
CA TRP A 117 -3.38 -11.84 -6.37
C TRP A 117 -2.23 -10.95 -6.84
N TYR A 118 -1.18 -11.60 -7.31
CA TYR A 118 -0.01 -10.96 -7.90
C TYR A 118 0.65 -11.88 -8.93
N GLY A 119 1.49 -11.30 -9.81
CA GLY A 119 2.26 -12.06 -10.79
C GLY A 119 3.63 -12.45 -10.27
N THR A 120 4.09 -13.62 -10.64
CA THR A 120 5.44 -14.12 -10.39
C THR A 120 6.02 -14.80 -11.64
N ILE A 121 7.31 -15.01 -11.67
CA ILE A 121 8.03 -15.62 -12.80
C ILE A 121 8.85 -16.79 -12.29
N ASP A 122 8.50 -17.99 -12.75
CA ASP A 122 9.28 -19.22 -12.53
C ASP A 122 9.54 -19.54 -11.05
N SER A 123 8.53 -19.32 -10.20
CA SER A 123 8.60 -19.66 -8.78
C SER A 123 8.80 -21.18 -8.57
N SER A 124 9.23 -21.57 -7.36
CA SER A 124 9.38 -22.98 -7.01
C SER A 124 8.05 -23.74 -7.12
N GLU A 125 6.93 -23.08 -6.85
CA GLU A 125 5.60 -23.66 -7.01
C GLU A 125 5.25 -23.91 -8.49
N ALA A 126 5.58 -22.96 -9.39
CA ALA A 126 5.40 -23.15 -10.83
C ALA A 126 6.22 -24.33 -11.35
N GLN A 127 7.46 -24.46 -10.89
CA GLN A 127 8.34 -25.58 -11.26
C GLN A 127 7.78 -26.92 -10.77
N LYS A 128 7.29 -27.00 -9.54
CA LYS A 128 6.63 -28.21 -8.99
C LYS A 128 5.42 -28.64 -9.80
N LYS A 129 4.66 -27.67 -10.31
CA LYS A 129 3.48 -27.92 -11.16
C LYS A 129 3.83 -28.22 -12.62
N GLY A 130 5.10 -28.21 -13.00
CA GLY A 130 5.55 -28.46 -14.37
C GLY A 130 5.17 -27.36 -15.35
N ILE A 131 4.94 -26.15 -14.86
CA ILE A 131 4.62 -24.99 -15.70
C ILE A 131 5.88 -24.60 -16.49
N ALA A 132 5.73 -24.37 -17.78
CA ALA A 132 6.84 -23.98 -18.63
C ALA A 132 7.47 -22.65 -18.19
N PRO A 133 8.80 -22.51 -18.23
CA PRO A 133 9.48 -21.26 -17.92
C PRO A 133 9.02 -20.12 -18.83
N VAL A 134 8.97 -18.92 -18.29
CA VAL A 134 8.61 -17.69 -19.03
C VAL A 134 9.81 -17.17 -19.81
N ASP A 135 9.62 -16.82 -21.09
CA ASP A 135 10.64 -16.08 -21.84
C ASP A 135 10.75 -14.65 -21.29
N ARG A 136 11.83 -14.40 -20.56
CA ARG A 136 12.07 -13.13 -19.87
C ARG A 136 12.29 -11.95 -20.81
N ALA A 137 12.82 -12.19 -22.01
CA ALA A 137 13.06 -11.16 -23.01
C ALA A 137 11.75 -10.76 -23.67
N GLU A 138 10.91 -11.74 -24.01
CA GLU A 138 9.57 -11.50 -24.52
C GLU A 138 8.73 -10.75 -23.48
N LEU A 139 8.71 -11.21 -22.23
CA LEU A 139 7.98 -10.54 -21.14
C LEU A 139 8.39 -9.08 -20.96
N LEU A 140 9.71 -8.80 -20.95
CA LEU A 140 10.20 -7.42 -20.83
C LEU A 140 9.72 -6.56 -22.02
N SER A 141 9.75 -7.13 -23.23
CA SER A 141 9.29 -6.45 -24.44
C SER A 141 7.79 -6.16 -24.37
N GLU A 142 6.99 -7.13 -23.96
CA GLU A 142 5.53 -6.99 -23.83
C GLU A 142 5.15 -5.95 -22.77
N ILE A 143 5.78 -5.97 -21.59
CA ILE A 143 5.54 -4.95 -20.55
C ILE A 143 5.92 -3.57 -21.09
N SER A 144 7.08 -3.43 -21.71
CA SER A 144 7.54 -2.15 -22.26
C SER A 144 6.58 -1.62 -23.34
N ARG A 145 6.11 -2.49 -24.22
CA ARG A 145 5.14 -2.15 -25.27
C ARG A 145 3.78 -1.74 -24.68
N SER A 146 3.29 -2.48 -23.69
CA SER A 146 2.02 -2.20 -23.00
C SER A 146 2.04 -0.84 -22.29
N MET A 147 3.19 -0.47 -21.74
CA MET A 147 3.38 0.84 -21.11
C MET A 147 3.75 1.97 -22.09
N GLY A 148 3.66 1.73 -23.39
CA GLY A 148 4.01 2.72 -24.43
C GLY A 148 5.46 3.18 -24.37
N GLY A 149 6.37 2.33 -23.87
CA GLY A 149 7.79 2.64 -23.69
C GLY A 149 8.11 3.56 -22.49
N ARG A 150 7.13 3.85 -21.64
CA ARG A 150 7.27 4.77 -20.49
C ARG A 150 7.67 4.08 -19.19
N CYS A 151 8.17 2.86 -19.23
CA CYS A 151 8.64 2.17 -18.04
C CYS A 151 10.17 2.21 -17.90
N ASP A 152 10.64 2.29 -16.66
CA ASP A 152 12.05 2.01 -16.39
C ASP A 152 12.27 0.49 -16.45
N GLN A 153 12.91 0.04 -17.52
CA GLN A 153 13.20 -1.38 -17.74
C GLN A 153 14.07 -1.99 -16.62
N ARG A 154 14.82 -1.21 -15.88
CA ARG A 154 15.62 -1.71 -14.74
C ARG A 154 14.69 -2.20 -13.63
N VAL A 155 13.62 -1.44 -13.34
CA VAL A 155 12.60 -1.81 -12.36
C VAL A 155 11.86 -3.07 -12.81
N VAL A 156 11.45 -3.13 -14.08
CA VAL A 156 10.78 -4.31 -14.64
C VAL A 156 11.69 -5.55 -14.58
N LYS A 157 12.97 -5.41 -14.91
CA LYS A 157 13.95 -6.50 -14.82
C LYS A 157 14.14 -6.98 -13.38
N THR A 158 14.15 -6.07 -12.40
CA THR A 158 14.22 -6.45 -10.99
C THR A 158 13.02 -7.34 -10.63
N TRP A 159 11.81 -6.93 -10.99
CA TRP A 159 10.63 -7.76 -10.76
C TRP A 159 10.71 -9.13 -11.48
N ILE A 160 11.12 -9.16 -12.75
CA ILE A 160 11.29 -10.40 -13.52
C ILE A 160 12.29 -11.36 -12.83
N ASN A 161 13.36 -10.82 -12.27
CA ASN A 161 14.41 -11.64 -11.67
C ASN A 161 14.11 -12.09 -10.23
N GLU A 162 13.41 -11.24 -9.46
CA GLU A 162 13.27 -11.43 -8.00
C GLU A 162 11.88 -11.91 -7.59
N SER A 163 10.88 -11.88 -8.48
CA SER A 163 9.51 -12.24 -8.12
C SER A 163 9.34 -13.69 -7.67
N ALA A 164 10.16 -14.60 -8.18
CA ALA A 164 10.19 -16.00 -7.72
C ALA A 164 10.60 -16.07 -6.24
N ALA A 165 11.74 -15.47 -5.90
CA ALA A 165 12.26 -15.47 -4.54
C ALA A 165 11.29 -14.76 -3.57
N MET A 166 10.66 -13.67 -4.01
CA MET A 166 9.62 -13.00 -3.24
C MET A 166 8.42 -13.93 -3.00
N HIS A 167 7.95 -14.65 -4.03
CA HIS A 167 6.84 -15.58 -3.87
C HIS A 167 7.21 -16.73 -2.94
N ASP A 168 8.41 -17.32 -3.09
CA ASP A 168 8.87 -18.41 -2.25
C ASP A 168 8.99 -17.98 -0.77
N PHE A 169 9.35 -16.71 -0.52
CA PHE A 169 9.30 -16.11 0.82
C PHE A 169 7.87 -16.00 1.35
N VAL A 170 6.95 -15.47 0.54
CA VAL A 170 5.54 -15.28 0.91
C VAL A 170 4.86 -16.62 1.19
N SER A 171 5.05 -17.60 0.31
CA SER A 171 4.51 -18.97 0.47
C SER A 171 5.10 -19.65 1.71
N GLY A 172 6.37 -19.41 2.00
CA GLY A 172 7.04 -19.91 3.21
C GLY A 172 6.39 -19.43 4.52
N ILE A 173 5.70 -18.31 4.52
CA ILE A 173 4.90 -17.85 5.67
C ILE A 173 3.48 -18.38 5.58
N LEU A 174 2.81 -18.20 4.46
CA LEU A 174 1.37 -18.43 4.33
C LEU A 174 0.98 -19.92 4.28
N GLU A 175 1.80 -20.75 3.63
CA GLU A 175 1.48 -22.17 3.38
C GLU A 175 1.93 -23.10 4.51
N ASN A 176 2.66 -22.58 5.50
CA ASN A 176 3.07 -23.33 6.67
C ASN A 176 2.21 -23.05 7.90
N GLU A 177 2.37 -23.92 8.92
CA GLU A 177 1.75 -23.72 10.23
C GLU A 177 2.10 -22.33 10.81
N PRO A 178 1.16 -21.63 11.45
CA PRO A 178 -0.22 -22.08 11.77
C PRO A 178 -1.25 -21.77 10.67
N TYR A 179 -0.84 -21.19 9.54
CA TYR A 179 -1.76 -20.61 8.55
C TYR A 179 -2.27 -21.62 7.52
N ASN A 180 -1.38 -22.45 6.96
CA ASN A 180 -1.69 -23.52 6.00
C ASN A 180 -2.53 -23.08 4.80
N TYR A 181 -2.26 -21.90 4.25
CA TYR A 181 -2.98 -21.41 3.08
C TYR A 181 -2.61 -22.21 1.82
N VAL A 182 -3.56 -22.29 0.91
CA VAL A 182 -3.37 -22.96 -0.37
C VAL A 182 -3.11 -21.90 -1.45
N CYS A 183 -1.97 -22.04 -2.13
CA CYS A 183 -1.64 -21.23 -3.29
C CYS A 183 -2.40 -21.71 -4.52
N ASN A 184 -3.26 -20.86 -5.06
CA ASN A 184 -3.86 -21.03 -6.37
C ASN A 184 -2.95 -20.37 -7.40
N LEU A 185 -2.16 -21.16 -8.12
CA LEU A 185 -1.27 -20.69 -9.17
C LEU A 185 -1.84 -21.06 -10.52
N THR A 186 -2.08 -20.04 -11.35
CA THR A 186 -2.52 -20.19 -12.73
C THR A 186 -1.47 -19.64 -13.69
N ALA A 187 -1.34 -20.24 -14.88
CA ALA A 187 -0.36 -19.85 -15.88
C ALA A 187 -0.88 -20.08 -17.31
N GLY A 188 -0.31 -19.38 -18.27
CA GLY A 188 -0.64 -19.52 -19.67
C GLY A 188 -2.10 -19.21 -19.97
N ASP A 189 -2.73 -20.03 -20.80
CA ASP A 189 -4.13 -19.85 -21.22
C ASP A 189 -5.15 -20.01 -20.09
N GLU A 190 -4.76 -20.60 -18.96
CA GLU A 190 -5.62 -20.75 -17.77
C GLU A 190 -5.67 -19.47 -16.95
N ALA A 191 -4.71 -18.57 -17.10
CA ALA A 191 -4.69 -17.24 -16.47
C ALA A 191 -5.70 -16.29 -17.14
N LYS A 192 -6.90 -16.78 -17.45
CA LYS A 192 -7.97 -15.97 -18.01
C LYS A 192 -8.68 -15.21 -16.91
N TRP A 193 -8.93 -13.94 -17.17
CA TRP A 193 -9.92 -13.23 -16.36
C TRP A 193 -11.26 -13.99 -16.46
N PRO A 194 -12.04 -14.03 -15.36
CA PRO A 194 -13.32 -14.76 -15.34
C PRO A 194 -14.33 -14.26 -16.36
N ASP A 195 -14.08 -13.13 -16.99
CA ASP A 195 -14.97 -12.48 -17.93
C ASP A 195 -14.41 -12.62 -19.36
N ASP A 196 -14.98 -13.55 -20.12
CA ASP A 196 -14.65 -13.81 -21.52
C ASP A 196 -14.85 -12.60 -22.45
N THR A 197 -15.50 -11.52 -21.98
CA THR A 197 -15.70 -10.30 -22.76
C THR A 197 -14.43 -9.48 -22.96
N GLN A 198 -13.35 -9.82 -22.24
CA GLN A 198 -12.06 -9.12 -22.30
C GLN A 198 -11.00 -9.90 -23.10
N VAL A 199 -11.39 -10.52 -24.20
CA VAL A 199 -10.52 -11.31 -25.08
C VAL A 199 -9.24 -10.58 -25.51
N SER A 200 -9.29 -9.26 -25.64
CA SER A 200 -8.13 -8.44 -25.97
C SER A 200 -7.11 -8.34 -24.83
N GLN A 201 -7.56 -8.46 -23.59
CA GLN A 201 -6.69 -8.39 -22.42
C GLN A 201 -6.03 -9.74 -22.11
N SER A 202 -6.70 -10.86 -22.36
CA SER A 202 -6.14 -12.19 -22.11
C SER A 202 -4.92 -12.50 -23.00
N LYS A 203 -4.84 -11.92 -24.18
CA LYS A 203 -3.66 -12.00 -25.06
C LYS A 203 -2.60 -10.95 -24.77
N LEU A 204 -2.98 -9.89 -24.06
CA LEU A 204 -2.08 -8.84 -23.60
C LEU A 204 -1.62 -9.07 -22.15
N MET A 205 -2.20 -10.04 -21.46
CA MET A 205 -1.69 -10.45 -20.18
C MET A 205 -0.32 -11.09 -20.40
N PHE A 206 0.64 -10.53 -19.76
CA PHE A 206 2.00 -11.00 -19.79
C PHE A 206 2.03 -12.50 -19.45
N PRO A 207 2.93 -13.27 -20.01
CA PRO A 207 3.10 -14.69 -19.70
C PRO A 207 3.64 -14.86 -18.28
N VAL A 208 2.90 -14.39 -17.30
CA VAL A 208 3.24 -14.50 -15.87
C VAL A 208 2.43 -15.63 -15.24
N GLN A 209 2.98 -16.18 -14.17
CA GLN A 209 2.25 -17.09 -13.30
C GLN A 209 1.52 -16.25 -12.26
N GLN A 210 0.22 -16.32 -12.25
CA GLN A 210 -0.62 -15.57 -11.31
C GLN A 210 -0.84 -16.39 -10.05
N VAL A 211 -0.53 -15.79 -8.91
CA VAL A 211 -0.73 -16.34 -7.57
C VAL A 211 -1.95 -15.71 -6.93
N ASP A 212 -2.79 -16.51 -6.32
CA ASP A 212 -3.99 -16.08 -5.59
C ASP A 212 -4.13 -16.84 -4.26
N TYR A 213 -4.32 -16.09 -3.17
CA TYR A 213 -4.65 -16.58 -1.83
C TYR A 213 -6.05 -16.11 -1.37
N SER A 214 -6.94 -15.76 -2.28
CA SER A 214 -8.26 -15.20 -1.97
C SER A 214 -9.19 -16.12 -1.17
N SER A 215 -8.91 -17.43 -1.16
CA SER A 215 -9.65 -18.42 -0.36
C SER A 215 -9.26 -18.46 1.12
N ALA A 216 -8.29 -17.66 1.52
CA ALA A 216 -7.80 -17.61 2.88
C ALA A 216 -8.84 -17.02 3.86
N GLU A 217 -8.87 -17.53 5.08
CA GLU A 217 -9.78 -17.03 6.13
C GLU A 217 -9.48 -15.59 6.55
N LYS A 218 -8.19 -15.23 6.53
CA LYS A 218 -7.71 -13.88 6.86
C LYS A 218 -7.02 -13.23 5.67
N PRO A 219 -7.13 -11.92 5.49
CA PRO A 219 -6.30 -11.19 4.52
C PRO A 219 -4.81 -11.46 4.75
N ARG A 220 -4.05 -11.58 3.67
CA ARG A 220 -2.59 -11.83 3.73
C ARG A 220 -1.85 -10.84 4.62
N ASN A 221 -2.18 -9.55 4.54
CA ASN A 221 -1.49 -8.54 5.32
C ASN A 221 -1.81 -8.63 6.82
N VAL A 222 -2.96 -9.18 7.22
CA VAL A 222 -3.24 -9.51 8.62
C VAL A 222 -2.35 -10.66 9.09
N VAL A 223 -2.14 -11.67 8.26
CA VAL A 223 -1.20 -12.76 8.55
C VAL A 223 0.23 -12.24 8.68
N PHE A 224 0.65 -11.34 7.79
CA PHE A 224 1.96 -10.72 7.89
C PHE A 224 2.12 -9.87 9.15
N GLN A 225 1.07 -9.17 9.58
CA GLN A 225 1.07 -8.47 10.86
C GLN A 225 1.32 -9.44 12.03
N GLU A 226 0.52 -10.51 12.12
CA GLU A 226 0.71 -11.55 13.14
C GLU A 226 2.12 -12.16 13.10
N TYR A 227 2.65 -12.39 11.89
CA TYR A 227 4.00 -12.89 11.71
C TYR A 227 5.06 -11.90 12.22
N ILE A 228 4.96 -10.62 11.86
CA ILE A 228 5.86 -9.54 12.29
C ILE A 228 5.83 -9.43 13.83
N GLU A 229 4.62 -9.43 14.41
CA GLU A 229 4.42 -9.37 15.86
C GLU A 229 5.00 -10.60 16.58
N SER A 230 4.89 -11.79 15.98
CA SER A 230 5.49 -13.02 16.53
C SER A 230 7.02 -12.98 16.58
N LYS A 231 7.65 -12.10 15.79
CA LYS A 231 9.10 -11.84 15.80
C LYS A 231 9.51 -10.73 16.77
N GLY A 232 8.54 -10.15 17.49
CA GLY A 232 8.79 -9.11 18.49
C GLY A 232 8.79 -7.68 17.94
N TYR A 233 8.31 -7.47 16.71
CA TYR A 233 8.16 -6.16 16.09
C TYR A 233 6.72 -5.68 16.15
N SER A 234 6.49 -4.40 15.91
CA SER A 234 5.16 -3.78 15.87
C SER A 234 5.01 -2.87 14.66
N ILE A 235 3.77 -2.50 14.35
CA ILE A 235 3.42 -1.51 13.35
C ILE A 235 2.97 -0.25 14.08
N ASP A 236 3.58 0.88 13.73
CA ASP A 236 3.20 2.18 14.27
C ASP A 236 2.02 2.73 13.45
N PHE A 237 0.80 2.35 13.85
CA PHE A 237 -0.44 2.81 13.23
C PHE A 237 -0.75 4.26 13.55
N ASN A 238 -1.66 4.87 12.78
CA ASN A 238 -2.02 6.28 12.87
C ASN A 238 -0.82 7.23 12.74
N THR A 239 0.19 6.82 11.99
CA THR A 239 1.45 7.52 11.80
C THR A 239 1.71 7.69 10.31
N GLY A 240 1.45 8.88 9.78
CA GLY A 240 1.54 9.20 8.36
C GLY A 240 2.84 9.93 8.00
N LEU A 241 3.36 9.71 6.79
CA LEU A 241 4.50 10.46 6.28
C LEU A 241 4.13 11.92 6.02
N ALA A 242 4.81 12.87 6.66
CA ALA A 242 4.71 14.28 6.36
C ALA A 242 5.77 14.72 5.34
N LYS A 243 7.04 14.42 5.59
CA LYS A 243 8.13 14.69 4.66
C LYS A 243 9.35 13.80 4.91
N LEU A 244 10.26 13.77 3.95
CA LEU A 244 11.59 13.16 4.10
C LEU A 244 12.56 14.18 4.71
N GLU A 245 13.49 13.71 5.53
CA GLU A 245 14.62 14.49 6.00
C GLU A 245 15.88 14.10 5.26
N LYS A 246 16.75 15.09 5.01
CA LYS A 246 18.03 14.89 4.34
C LYS A 246 19.13 15.69 5.01
N ASP A 247 20.34 15.16 4.94
CA ASP A 247 21.54 15.87 5.39
C ASP A 247 22.01 16.92 4.36
N ALA A 248 23.10 17.60 4.69
CA ALA A 248 23.69 18.63 3.83
C ALA A 248 24.19 18.09 2.48
N ASP A 249 24.48 16.79 2.39
CA ASP A 249 24.93 16.12 1.17
C ASP A 249 23.74 15.61 0.33
N GLY A 250 22.50 15.80 0.82
CA GLY A 250 21.27 15.40 0.15
C GLY A 250 20.87 13.94 0.37
N ARG A 251 21.55 13.21 1.25
CA ARG A 251 21.17 11.84 1.62
C ARG A 251 19.94 11.89 2.52
N ILE A 252 18.99 10.99 2.26
CA ILE A 252 17.83 10.81 3.16
C ILE A 252 18.30 10.15 4.47
N THR A 253 18.02 10.84 5.57
CA THR A 253 18.41 10.44 6.93
C THR A 253 17.24 10.04 7.80
N GLY A 254 16.01 10.22 7.33
CA GLY A 254 14.83 9.89 8.08
C GLY A 254 13.57 10.48 7.48
N VAL A 255 12.54 10.52 8.30
CA VAL A 255 11.24 11.10 7.97
C VAL A 255 10.74 11.97 9.12
N ILE A 256 9.95 13.00 8.80
CA ILE A 256 8.99 13.54 9.75
C ILE A 256 7.65 12.87 9.44
N ALA A 257 7.12 12.22 10.45
CA ALA A 257 5.79 11.64 10.45
C ALA A 257 4.83 12.52 11.25
N GLN A 258 3.55 12.35 10.99
CA GLN A 258 2.50 13.03 11.73
C GLN A 258 1.53 12.00 12.30
N SER A 259 1.23 12.12 13.58
CA SER A 259 0.15 11.34 14.19
C SER A 259 -1.19 11.74 13.57
N THR A 260 -1.92 10.77 13.03
CA THR A 260 -3.28 11.00 12.54
C THR A 260 -4.33 10.89 13.64
N ALA A 261 -3.91 10.67 14.88
CA ALA A 261 -4.79 10.60 16.03
C ALA A 261 -4.94 11.96 16.75
N ASP A 262 -3.85 12.74 16.85
CA ASP A 262 -3.78 13.96 17.64
C ASP A 262 -2.87 15.06 17.06
N ASP A 263 -2.46 14.94 15.82
CA ASP A 263 -1.77 15.95 15.01
C ASP A 263 -0.32 16.31 15.41
N HIS A 264 0.28 15.66 16.39
CA HIS A 264 1.68 15.93 16.72
C HIS A 264 2.66 15.33 15.69
N PHE A 265 3.86 15.91 15.60
CA PHE A 265 4.90 15.43 14.70
C PHE A 265 5.93 14.57 15.42
N ILE A 266 6.42 13.59 14.69
CA ILE A 266 7.39 12.60 15.14
C ILE A 266 8.56 12.60 14.15
N ARG A 267 9.78 12.80 14.63
CA ARG A 267 10.99 12.57 13.83
C ARG A 267 11.39 11.10 13.94
N ILE A 268 11.64 10.45 12.82
CA ILE A 268 12.13 9.08 12.79
C ILE A 268 13.45 9.05 12.03
N ASN A 269 14.55 8.95 12.74
CA ASN A 269 15.88 8.84 12.16
C ASN A 269 16.09 7.44 11.59
N ALA A 270 16.65 7.36 10.38
CA ALA A 270 16.91 6.13 9.64
C ALA A 270 18.41 6.02 9.32
N ALA A 271 19.16 5.27 10.10
CA ALA A 271 20.61 5.17 9.93
C ALA A 271 21.02 4.58 8.57
N LYS A 272 20.21 3.67 8.01
CA LYS A 272 20.48 3.00 6.72
C LYS A 272 19.61 3.52 5.58
N GLY A 273 18.39 3.95 5.85
CA GLY A 273 17.53 4.53 4.82
C GLY A 273 16.04 4.35 5.04
N VAL A 274 15.26 4.86 4.08
CA VAL A 274 13.81 4.88 4.09
C VAL A 274 13.29 4.10 2.88
N LEU A 275 12.37 3.17 3.11
CA LEU A 275 11.61 2.47 2.08
C LEU A 275 10.22 3.09 1.96
N LEU A 276 9.92 3.71 0.83
CA LEU A 276 8.60 4.26 0.54
C LEU A 276 7.71 3.17 -0.09
N ALA A 277 6.72 2.71 0.65
CA ALA A 277 5.71 1.74 0.24
C ALA A 277 4.28 2.30 0.32
N CYS A 278 4.15 3.62 0.13
CA CYS A 278 2.92 4.40 0.34
C CYS A 278 1.89 4.26 -0.79
N GLY A 279 2.12 3.39 -1.76
CA GLY A 279 1.26 3.24 -2.94
C GLY A 279 1.39 4.38 -3.93
N GLY A 280 0.39 4.47 -4.83
CA GLY A 280 0.35 5.45 -5.90
C GLY A 280 -0.46 6.71 -5.56
N TYR A 281 -1.02 7.34 -6.60
CA TYR A 281 -1.76 8.61 -6.50
C TYR A 281 -3.18 8.57 -7.06
N ALA A 282 -3.71 7.39 -7.36
CA ALA A 282 -5.05 7.26 -7.99
C ALA A 282 -6.20 7.88 -7.18
N GLY A 283 -6.02 8.07 -5.89
CA GLY A 283 -6.97 8.76 -5.02
C GLY A 283 -6.77 10.28 -4.94
N ASN A 284 -5.78 10.85 -5.67
CA ASN A 284 -5.53 12.29 -5.71
C ASN A 284 -5.97 12.85 -7.08
N PRO A 285 -7.09 13.60 -7.15
CA PRO A 285 -7.63 14.07 -8.42
C PRO A 285 -6.67 15.02 -9.15
N TYR A 286 -5.92 15.85 -8.43
CA TYR A 286 -4.97 16.80 -9.03
C TYR A 286 -3.77 16.10 -9.67
N MET A 287 -3.25 15.07 -9.01
CA MET A 287 -2.18 14.25 -9.58
C MET A 287 -2.68 13.45 -10.78
N MET A 288 -3.89 12.91 -10.72
CA MET A 288 -4.49 12.19 -11.84
C MET A 288 -4.67 13.10 -13.04
N GLU A 289 -5.20 14.29 -12.86
CA GLU A 289 -5.45 15.23 -13.95
C GLU A 289 -4.14 15.69 -14.62
N GLN A 290 -3.12 15.99 -13.83
CA GLN A 290 -1.88 16.56 -14.35
C GLN A 290 -0.86 15.51 -14.80
N LEU A 291 -0.82 14.33 -14.16
CA LEU A 291 0.16 13.27 -14.47
C LEU A 291 -0.40 12.16 -15.35
N ASP A 292 -1.70 11.94 -15.31
CA ASP A 292 -2.39 10.94 -16.15
C ASP A 292 -3.69 11.49 -16.76
N PRO A 293 -3.61 12.54 -17.59
CA PRO A 293 -4.78 13.15 -18.21
C PRO A 293 -5.54 12.20 -19.14
N LEU A 294 -4.86 11.20 -19.73
CA LEU A 294 -5.52 10.18 -20.54
C LEU A 294 -6.37 9.25 -19.65
N GLY A 295 -5.80 8.76 -18.55
CA GLY A 295 -6.54 7.95 -17.59
C GLY A 295 -7.76 8.69 -17.06
N THR A 296 -7.62 9.95 -16.71
CA THR A 296 -8.72 10.80 -16.26
C THR A 296 -9.81 10.97 -17.31
N SER A 297 -9.45 11.05 -18.59
CA SER A 297 -10.41 11.24 -19.70
C SER A 297 -11.23 10.00 -20.04
N VAL A 298 -10.72 8.79 -19.74
CA VAL A 298 -11.37 7.52 -20.13
C VAL A 298 -12.04 6.80 -18.98
N THR A 299 -11.80 7.22 -17.74
CA THR A 299 -12.38 6.60 -16.55
C THR A 299 -12.84 7.64 -15.53
N THR A 300 -14.03 7.45 -15.01
CA THR A 300 -14.63 8.30 -13.98
C THR A 300 -14.30 7.83 -12.56
N ALA A 301 -13.64 6.70 -12.40
CA ALA A 301 -13.42 6.08 -11.11
C ALA A 301 -12.10 5.35 -11.04
N CYS A 302 -11.02 6.10 -10.86
CA CYS A 302 -9.70 5.52 -10.63
C CYS A 302 -9.44 5.16 -9.17
N SER A 303 -10.37 5.32 -8.26
CA SER A 303 -10.11 5.10 -6.85
C SER A 303 -10.40 3.66 -6.43
N TYR A 304 -9.54 2.72 -6.79
CA TYR A 304 -9.49 1.45 -6.06
C TYR A 304 -9.09 1.67 -4.58
N SER A 305 -8.43 2.76 -4.29
CA SER A 305 -8.04 3.14 -2.94
C SER A 305 -8.06 4.66 -2.80
N PRO A 306 -9.07 5.25 -2.18
CA PRO A 306 -9.12 6.68 -1.90
C PRO A 306 -7.98 7.14 -0.97
N ALA A 307 -7.31 6.22 -0.28
CA ALA A 307 -6.16 6.49 0.57
C ALA A 307 -4.86 6.74 -0.21
N THR A 308 -4.79 6.37 -1.51
CA THR A 308 -3.59 6.57 -2.34
C THR A 308 -3.53 8.01 -2.86
N LYS A 309 -3.02 8.91 -2.03
CA LYS A 309 -2.97 10.35 -2.30
C LYS A 309 -1.63 10.85 -2.86
N GLY A 310 -0.69 9.93 -3.14
CA GLY A 310 0.63 10.28 -3.66
C GLY A 310 1.59 10.89 -2.64
N TYR A 311 1.36 10.72 -1.36
CA TYR A 311 2.21 11.32 -0.31
C TYR A 311 3.68 10.94 -0.44
N GLY A 312 3.98 9.66 -0.63
CA GLY A 312 5.35 9.19 -0.82
C GLY A 312 6.00 9.74 -2.09
N ILE A 313 5.23 9.85 -3.18
CA ILE A 313 5.73 10.42 -4.45
C ILE A 313 6.08 11.90 -4.26
N ARG A 314 5.17 12.68 -3.67
CA ARG A 314 5.39 14.10 -3.42
C ARG A 314 6.57 14.32 -2.49
N ALA A 315 6.65 13.58 -1.38
CA ALA A 315 7.77 13.64 -0.45
C ALA A 315 9.11 13.32 -1.14
N ALA A 316 9.14 12.33 -2.02
CA ALA A 316 10.31 11.99 -2.80
C ALA A 316 10.72 13.13 -3.77
N VAL A 317 9.74 13.73 -4.47
CA VAL A 317 10.01 14.84 -5.40
C VAL A 317 10.49 16.10 -4.66
N TRP A 318 9.91 16.44 -3.52
CA TRP A 318 10.41 17.53 -2.66
C TRP A 318 11.85 17.27 -2.19
N ALA A 319 12.18 16.00 -1.93
CA ALA A 319 13.54 15.62 -1.56
C ALA A 319 14.54 15.62 -2.74
N GLY A 320 14.06 15.80 -3.98
CA GLY A 320 14.88 15.90 -5.19
C GLY A 320 14.82 14.70 -6.13
N ALA A 321 13.87 13.77 -5.94
CA ALA A 321 13.66 12.69 -6.89
C ALA A 321 13.02 13.21 -8.19
N ASN A 322 13.30 12.51 -9.29
CA ASN A 322 12.58 12.70 -10.56
C ASN A 322 11.34 11.84 -10.62
N LEU A 323 10.37 12.28 -11.42
CA LEU A 323 9.13 11.56 -11.73
C LEU A 323 9.28 10.87 -13.07
#